data_c0e8a8da74d0967d69c6c6ea0a7cbdef
#
_entry.id   c0e8a8da74d0967d69c6c6ea0a7cbdef
#
_cell.length_a   1.000
_cell.length_b   1.000
_cell.length_c   1.000
_cell.angle_alpha   90.00
_cell.angle_beta   90.00
_cell.angle_gamma   90.00
#
_symmetry.space_group_name_H-M   'P 1'
#
loop_
_entity.id
_entity.type
_entity.pdbx_description
1 polymer ?
#
loop_
_entity_poly.entity_id
_entity_poly.type
_entity_poly.pdbx_seq_one_letter_code
_entity_poly.pdbx_strand_id
1 'polypeptide(L)'
;MPTHADILLQQLSREPRTARQLAAVLSVSQPTLSRLLATLGDEIVRFGAARSIQYTRRDSSRGLPDIAVYRVDADGRLRRLGLLVPVYPEGFVMRQDDGKPLYSDGLPWWLYDMRPQGYLGRAYAARYGAALQLPE
;
A
#
# COMPACT_ATOMS: atom_id res chain seq x y z
N MET A 1 24.04 9.28 14.91
CA MET A 1 23.42 7.99 15.29
C MET A 1 22.01 7.91 14.75
N PRO A 2 21.60 6.76 14.22
CA PRO A 2 20.22 6.63 13.74
C PRO A 2 19.25 6.69 14.93
N THR A 3 18.15 7.39 14.71
CA THR A 3 17.05 7.47 15.67
C THR A 3 16.19 6.21 15.60
N HIS A 4 15.28 6.03 16.55
CA HIS A 4 14.29 4.96 16.48
C HIS A 4 13.46 5.05 15.19
N ALA A 5 13.13 6.27 14.76
CA ALA A 5 12.41 6.50 13.53
C ALA A 5 13.20 5.99 12.31
N ASP A 6 14.50 6.28 12.26
CA ASP A 6 15.37 5.84 11.17
C ASP A 6 15.46 4.32 11.10
N ILE A 7 15.63 3.67 12.24
CA ILE A 7 15.71 2.21 12.31
C ILE A 7 14.39 1.57 11.90
N LEU A 8 13.27 2.13 12.34
CA LEU A 8 11.95 1.64 11.99
C LEU A 8 11.69 1.73 10.49
N LEU A 9 11.97 2.89 9.89
CA LEU A 9 11.80 3.09 8.46
C LEU A 9 12.70 2.16 7.64
N GLN A 10 13.93 1.94 8.10
CA GLN A 10 14.85 1.02 7.45
C GLN A 10 14.33 -0.41 7.47
N GLN A 11 13.80 -0.85 8.61
CA GLN A 11 13.20 -2.18 8.73
C GLN A 11 12.01 -2.34 7.78
N LEU A 12 11.13 -1.35 7.74
CA LEU A 12 9.93 -1.40 6.91
C LEU A 12 10.24 -1.22 5.42
N SER A 13 11.42 -0.73 5.06
CA SER A 13 11.87 -0.69 3.67
C SER A 13 12.27 -2.07 3.14
N ARG A 14 12.52 -3.03 4.04
CA ARG A 14 12.91 -4.39 3.65
C ARG A 14 11.72 -5.32 3.52
N GLU A 15 10.82 -5.27 4.48
CA GLU A 15 9.61 -6.10 4.49
C GLU A 15 8.60 -5.57 5.49
N PRO A 16 7.32 -5.93 5.32
CA PRO A 16 6.29 -5.59 6.30
C PRO A 16 6.56 -6.27 7.65
N ARG A 17 6.16 -5.60 8.74
CA ARG A 17 6.35 -6.09 10.11
C ARG A 17 5.12 -5.81 10.96
N THR A 18 4.89 -6.70 11.93
CA THR A 18 3.87 -6.46 12.97
C THR A 18 4.40 -5.47 14.01
N ALA A 19 3.48 -4.88 14.79
CA ALA A 19 3.86 -4.00 15.90
C ALA A 19 4.76 -4.73 16.90
N ARG A 20 4.46 -5.99 17.20
CA ARG A 20 5.27 -6.80 18.11
C ARG A 20 6.70 -6.94 17.62
N GLN A 21 6.89 -7.22 16.33
CA GLN A 21 8.21 -7.35 15.74
C GLN A 21 8.98 -6.03 15.79
N LEU A 22 8.31 -4.91 15.48
CA LEU A 22 8.94 -3.59 15.53
C LEU A 22 9.34 -3.20 16.96
N ALA A 23 8.47 -3.45 17.92
CA ALA A 23 8.79 -3.16 19.33
C ALA A 23 10.01 -3.95 19.80
N ALA A 24 10.11 -5.22 19.38
CA ALA A 24 11.24 -6.07 19.73
C ALA A 24 12.55 -5.56 19.10
N VAL A 25 12.50 -5.22 17.80
CA VAL A 25 13.70 -4.70 17.10
C VAL A 25 14.19 -3.39 17.70
N LEU A 26 13.27 -2.50 18.09
CA LEU A 26 13.61 -1.20 18.65
C LEU A 26 13.85 -1.25 20.16
N SER A 27 13.53 -2.36 20.80
CA SER A 27 13.59 -2.52 22.27
C SER A 27 12.78 -1.45 22.99
N VAL A 28 11.57 -1.20 22.52
CA VAL A 28 10.65 -0.21 23.10
C VAL A 28 9.33 -0.87 23.50
N SER A 29 8.56 -0.17 24.35
CA SER A 29 7.24 -0.63 24.73
C SER A 29 6.23 -0.39 23.63
N GLN A 30 5.09 -1.08 23.69
CA GLN A 30 4.00 -0.88 22.75
C GLN A 30 3.49 0.57 22.71
N PRO A 31 3.26 1.25 23.86
CA PRO A 31 2.86 2.65 23.84
C PRO A 31 3.89 3.57 23.17
N THR A 32 5.18 3.33 23.40
CA THR A 32 6.24 4.10 22.76
C THR A 32 6.23 3.89 21.25
N LEU A 33 6.07 2.64 20.82
CA LEU A 33 5.97 2.32 19.39
C LEU A 33 4.75 3.00 18.74
N SER A 34 3.60 2.97 19.41
CA SER A 34 2.38 3.60 18.90
C SER A 34 2.58 5.10 18.68
N ARG A 35 3.25 5.77 19.61
CA ARG A 35 3.56 7.20 19.46
C ARG A 35 4.51 7.46 18.30
N LEU A 36 5.51 6.59 18.13
CA LEU A 36 6.46 6.69 17.04
C LEU A 36 5.77 6.52 15.68
N LEU A 37 4.90 5.53 15.56
CA LEU A 37 4.13 5.30 14.33
C LEU A 37 3.23 6.49 14.01
N ALA A 38 2.59 7.06 15.02
CA ALA A 38 1.75 8.25 14.84
C ALA A 38 2.57 9.45 14.37
N THR A 39 3.78 9.63 14.91
CA THR A 39 4.67 10.71 14.52
C THR A 39 5.10 10.60 13.06
N LEU A 40 5.31 9.40 12.57
CA LEU A 40 5.71 9.16 11.18
C LEU A 40 4.56 9.37 10.19
N GLY A 41 3.32 9.28 10.66
CA GLY A 41 2.14 9.62 9.86
C GLY A 41 2.06 8.87 8.54
N ASP A 42 2.00 9.62 7.43
CA ASP A 42 1.79 9.06 6.10
C ASP A 42 2.97 8.25 5.56
N GLU A 43 4.13 8.30 6.19
CA GLU A 43 5.26 7.45 5.80
C GLU A 43 5.00 5.99 6.13
N ILE A 44 4.06 5.72 7.03
CA ILE A 44 3.70 4.37 7.46
C ILE A 44 2.35 4.00 6.88
N VAL A 45 2.29 2.83 6.25
CA VAL A 45 1.05 2.29 5.68
C VAL A 45 0.70 1.01 6.42
N ARG A 46 -0.50 0.96 6.96
CA ARG A 46 -1.02 -0.19 7.71
C ARG A 46 -1.92 -1.03 6.82
N PHE A 47 -1.81 -2.34 6.95
CA PHE A 47 -2.70 -3.27 6.25
C PHE A 47 -3.02 -4.48 7.12
N GLY A 48 -3.99 -5.27 6.68
CA GLY A 48 -4.48 -6.40 7.45
C GLY A 48 -5.56 -5.99 8.44
N ALA A 49 -5.93 -6.89 9.32
CA ALA A 49 -6.97 -6.64 10.31
C ALA A 49 -6.72 -7.44 11.58
N ALA A 50 -7.23 -6.93 12.71
CA ALA A 50 -7.15 -7.57 14.01
C ALA A 50 -5.70 -7.97 14.35
N ARG A 51 -5.46 -9.26 14.60
CA ARG A 51 -4.12 -9.74 15.00
C ARG A 51 -3.13 -9.83 13.84
N SER A 52 -3.59 -9.71 12.61
CA SER A 52 -2.72 -9.78 11.44
C SER A 52 -2.38 -8.40 10.88
N ILE A 53 -2.58 -7.34 11.66
CA ILE A 53 -2.18 -5.99 11.25
C ILE A 53 -0.66 -5.93 11.14
N GLN A 54 -0.20 -5.46 9.98
CA GLN A 54 1.21 -5.23 9.71
C GLN A 54 1.40 -3.81 9.22
N TYR A 55 2.65 -3.37 9.25
CA TYR A 55 3.04 -2.04 8.82
C TYR A 55 4.10 -2.15 7.74
N THR A 56 4.09 -1.20 6.82
CA THR A 56 5.10 -1.07 5.79
C THR A 56 5.38 0.41 5.56
N ARG A 57 6.40 0.72 4.77
CA ARG A 57 6.80 2.09 4.49
C ARG A 57 6.29 2.52 3.13
N ARG A 58 5.65 3.71 3.08
CA ARG A 58 5.26 4.32 1.81
C ARG A 58 6.49 4.57 0.95
N ASP A 59 6.42 4.20 -0.30
CA ASP A 59 7.52 4.40 -1.24
C ASP A 59 7.24 5.61 -2.14
N SER A 60 7.75 6.75 -1.73
CA SER A 60 7.66 7.97 -2.52
C SER A 60 8.76 8.09 -3.57
N SER A 61 9.77 7.21 -3.51
CA SER A 61 10.91 7.28 -4.43
C SER A 61 10.57 6.86 -5.86
N ARG A 62 9.50 6.08 -6.05
CA ARG A 62 9.06 5.67 -7.38
C ARG A 62 8.35 6.78 -8.16
N GLY A 63 8.09 7.92 -7.52
CA GLY A 63 7.38 9.01 -8.17
C GLY A 63 5.92 8.72 -8.47
N LEU A 64 5.36 7.69 -7.87
CA LEU A 64 3.96 7.33 -8.07
C LEU A 64 3.13 7.92 -6.94
N PRO A 65 2.02 8.62 -7.28
CA PRO A 65 1.06 9.04 -6.26
C PRO A 65 0.24 7.85 -5.79
N ASP A 66 -0.60 8.07 -4.78
CA ASP A 66 -1.65 7.11 -4.46
C ASP A 66 -2.61 7.04 -5.65
N ILE A 67 -2.95 5.83 -6.09
CA ILE A 67 -3.65 5.61 -7.34
C ILE A 67 -5.07 5.17 -7.04
N ALA A 68 -6.05 5.97 -7.47
CA ALA A 68 -7.46 5.59 -7.34
C ALA A 68 -7.79 4.50 -8.35
N VAL A 69 -8.39 3.40 -7.87
CA VAL A 69 -8.77 2.26 -8.70
C VAL A 69 -10.28 2.22 -8.81
N TYR A 70 -10.76 2.09 -10.03
CA TYR A 70 -12.19 2.10 -10.34
C TYR A 70 -12.60 0.83 -11.05
N ARG A 71 -13.87 0.49 -10.89
CA ARG A 71 -14.52 -0.55 -11.68
C ARG A 71 -15.55 0.10 -12.59
N VAL A 72 -15.63 -0.35 -13.83
CA VAL A 72 -16.71 0.02 -14.74
C VAL A 72 -17.75 -1.11 -14.69
N ASP A 73 -18.96 -0.82 -14.23
CA ASP A 73 -20.01 -1.83 -14.16
C ASP A 73 -20.69 -2.03 -15.52
N ALA A 74 -21.67 -2.94 -15.57
CA ALA A 74 -22.37 -3.27 -16.81
C ALA A 74 -23.15 -2.10 -17.40
N ASP A 75 -23.52 -1.12 -16.56
CA ASP A 75 -24.23 0.08 -16.96
C ASP A 75 -23.30 1.20 -17.44
N GLY A 76 -22.00 0.95 -17.46
CA GLY A 76 -20.99 1.93 -17.82
C GLY A 76 -20.65 2.93 -16.71
N ARG A 77 -21.11 2.71 -15.52
CA ARG A 77 -20.83 3.59 -14.37
C ARG A 77 -19.48 3.27 -13.75
N LEU A 78 -18.74 4.31 -13.39
CA LEU A 78 -17.50 4.16 -12.63
C LEU A 78 -17.83 4.03 -11.14
N ARG A 79 -17.29 2.97 -10.54
CA ARG A 79 -17.36 2.77 -9.09
C ARG A 79 -15.96 2.69 -8.53
N ARG A 80 -15.65 3.54 -7.57
CA ARG A 80 -14.34 3.51 -6.93
C ARG A 80 -14.22 2.27 -6.06
N LEU A 81 -13.13 1.54 -6.23
CA LEU A 81 -12.80 0.36 -5.40
C LEU A 81 -11.88 0.72 -4.24
N GLY A 82 -11.02 1.71 -4.40
CA GLY A 82 -10.11 2.13 -3.35
C GLY A 82 -8.89 2.85 -3.88
N LEU A 83 -7.87 2.97 -3.03
CA LEU A 83 -6.58 3.57 -3.35
C LEU A 83 -5.48 2.52 -3.33
N LEU A 84 -4.65 2.54 -4.35
CA LEU A 84 -3.45 1.72 -4.42
C LEU A 84 -2.27 2.58 -3.99
N VAL A 85 -1.61 2.20 -2.90
CA VAL A 85 -0.52 2.96 -2.29
C VAL A 85 0.80 2.24 -2.54
N PRO A 86 1.77 2.88 -3.22
CA PRO A 86 3.09 2.27 -3.39
C PRO A 86 3.81 2.15 -2.06
N VAL A 87 4.38 0.99 -1.78
CA VAL A 87 5.12 0.72 -0.54
C VAL A 87 6.40 -0.05 -0.81
N TYR A 88 7.35 0.04 0.11
CA TYR A 88 8.60 -0.71 0.05
C TYR A 88 8.35 -2.20 0.33
N PRO A 89 9.24 -3.10 -0.19
CA PRO A 89 10.30 -2.78 -1.14
C PRO A 89 9.82 -2.58 -2.58
N GLU A 90 8.85 -3.31 -3.07
CA GLU A 90 8.36 -3.23 -4.44
C GLU A 90 6.86 -3.48 -4.54
N GLY A 91 6.16 -3.31 -3.42
CA GLY A 91 4.76 -3.69 -3.33
C GLY A 91 3.78 -2.54 -3.38
N PHE A 92 2.55 -2.89 -3.07
CA PHE A 92 1.44 -1.96 -2.97
C PHE A 92 0.54 -2.37 -1.81
N VAL A 93 -0.12 -1.38 -1.22
CA VAL A 93 -1.23 -1.63 -0.31
C VAL A 93 -2.49 -1.12 -0.99
N MET A 94 -3.47 -1.98 -1.17
CA MET A 94 -4.78 -1.59 -1.68
C MET A 94 -5.68 -1.24 -0.51
N ARG A 95 -6.00 0.04 -0.34
CA ARG A 95 -6.97 0.53 0.63
C ARG A 95 -8.33 0.46 0.00
N GLN A 96 -9.06 -0.61 0.26
CA GLN A 96 -10.38 -0.82 -0.29
C GLN A 96 -11.41 0.10 0.39
N ASP A 97 -12.32 0.67 -0.39
CA ASP A 97 -13.42 1.48 0.17
C ASP A 97 -14.37 0.59 1.01
N ASP A 98 -14.57 -0.66 0.56
CA ASP A 98 -15.41 -1.65 1.23
C ASP A 98 -14.56 -2.86 1.60
N GLY A 99 -13.73 -2.75 2.63
CA GLY A 99 -12.94 -3.90 3.04
C GLY A 99 -11.63 -3.53 3.71
N LYS A 100 -10.84 -4.57 3.96
CA LYS A 100 -9.57 -4.45 4.67
C LYS A 100 -8.47 -4.01 3.71
N PRO A 101 -7.49 -3.21 4.18
CA PRO A 101 -6.31 -2.95 3.37
C PRO A 101 -5.54 -4.24 3.11
N LEU A 102 -5.15 -4.45 1.85
CA LEU A 102 -4.45 -5.67 1.42
C LEU A 102 -3.08 -5.31 0.86
N TYR A 103 -2.08 -6.06 1.30
CA TYR A 103 -0.71 -5.92 0.78
C TYR A 103 -0.50 -6.85 -0.40
N SER A 104 0.27 -6.38 -1.38
CA SER A 104 0.73 -7.18 -2.50
C SER A 104 2.21 -6.91 -2.75
N ASP A 105 2.98 -7.99 -2.90
CA ASP A 105 4.39 -7.90 -3.26
C ASP A 105 4.49 -7.76 -4.79
N GLY A 106 4.57 -6.54 -5.24
CA GLY A 106 4.41 -6.20 -6.65
C GLY A 106 2.97 -5.79 -6.93
N LEU A 107 2.59 -5.66 -8.18
CA LEU A 107 1.21 -5.32 -8.55
C LEU A 107 0.27 -6.45 -8.12
N PRO A 108 -0.90 -6.14 -7.53
CA PRO A 108 -1.86 -7.16 -7.20
C PRO A 108 -2.24 -8.01 -8.41
N TRP A 109 -2.38 -9.31 -8.20
CA TRP A 109 -2.65 -10.25 -9.30
C TRP A 109 -3.89 -9.88 -10.13
N TRP A 110 -4.91 -9.35 -9.49
CA TRP A 110 -6.14 -8.97 -10.19
C TRP A 110 -5.94 -7.74 -11.09
N LEU A 111 -4.89 -6.95 -10.89
CA LEU A 111 -4.51 -5.88 -11.81
C LEU A 111 -3.92 -6.43 -13.10
N TYR A 112 -3.26 -7.57 -13.05
CA TYR A 112 -2.75 -8.23 -14.25
C TYR A 112 -3.89 -8.77 -15.12
N ASP A 113 -5.03 -9.08 -14.52
CA ASP A 113 -6.23 -9.49 -15.27
C ASP A 113 -6.98 -8.31 -15.89
N MET A 114 -6.56 -7.09 -15.59
CA MET A 114 -7.12 -5.87 -16.17
C MET A 114 -6.60 -5.66 -17.59
N ARG A 115 -6.95 -6.58 -18.49
CA ARG A 115 -6.59 -6.46 -19.89
C ARG A 115 -7.37 -5.30 -20.52
N PRO A 116 -6.87 -4.70 -21.60
CA PRO A 116 -7.60 -3.62 -22.28
C PRO A 116 -9.04 -3.99 -22.63
N GLN A 117 -9.33 -5.28 -22.88
CA GLN A 117 -10.67 -5.78 -23.18
C GLN A 117 -11.55 -5.95 -21.93
N GLY A 118 -10.96 -6.00 -20.72
CA GLY A 118 -11.70 -6.13 -19.48
C GLY A 118 -12.15 -4.79 -18.93
N TYR A 119 -13.24 -4.77 -18.18
CA TYR A 119 -13.78 -3.52 -17.63
C TYR A 119 -12.79 -2.79 -16.74
N LEU A 120 -12.20 -3.49 -15.78
CA LEU A 120 -11.22 -2.88 -14.86
C LEU A 120 -9.96 -2.47 -15.60
N GLY A 121 -9.48 -3.30 -16.51
CA GLY A 121 -8.27 -3.01 -17.27
C GLY A 121 -8.41 -1.76 -18.11
N ARG A 122 -9.53 -1.57 -18.78
CA ARG A 122 -9.76 -0.37 -19.60
C ARG A 122 -9.82 0.89 -18.73
N ALA A 123 -10.56 0.84 -17.63
CA ALA A 123 -10.68 1.99 -16.74
C ALA A 123 -9.34 2.39 -16.14
N TYR A 124 -8.58 1.42 -15.70
CA TYR A 124 -7.28 1.63 -15.08
C TYR A 124 -6.26 2.14 -16.10
N ALA A 125 -6.12 1.47 -17.24
CA ALA A 125 -5.15 1.85 -18.26
C ALA A 125 -5.43 3.22 -18.85
N ALA A 126 -6.69 3.56 -19.09
CA ALA A 126 -7.09 4.86 -19.62
C ALA A 126 -6.70 6.00 -18.67
N ARG A 127 -6.76 5.77 -17.37
CA ARG A 127 -6.49 6.81 -16.37
C ARG A 127 -5.04 6.87 -15.92
N TYR A 128 -4.37 5.73 -15.78
CA TYR A 128 -3.06 5.62 -15.14
C TYR A 128 -2.02 4.87 -15.96
N GLY A 129 -2.36 4.41 -17.14
CA GLY A 129 -1.49 3.56 -17.93
C GLY A 129 -0.09 4.14 -18.14
N ALA A 130 -0.01 5.43 -18.47
CA ALA A 130 1.27 6.10 -18.69
C ALA A 130 2.13 6.14 -17.43
N ALA A 131 1.51 6.41 -16.26
CA ALA A 131 2.24 6.49 -14.98
C ALA A 131 2.76 5.13 -14.53
N LEU A 132 2.04 4.05 -14.85
CA LEU A 132 2.39 2.70 -14.43
C LEU A 132 3.03 1.87 -15.55
N GLN A 133 3.13 2.45 -16.76
CA GLN A 133 3.67 1.76 -17.94
C GLN A 133 2.91 0.47 -18.27
N LEU A 134 1.60 0.49 -18.06
CA LEU A 134 0.73 -0.62 -18.41
C LEU A 134 0.32 -0.54 -19.87
N PRO A 135 0.13 -1.69 -20.56
CA PRO A 135 -0.38 -1.69 -21.91
C PRO A 135 -1.82 -1.20 -21.94
N GLU A 136 -2.17 -0.47 -22.97
CA GLU A 136 -3.54 -0.03 -23.21
C GLU A 136 -4.43 -1.16 -23.71
#